data_74e149a7fe17dc0badba48d8eb13e0cb
#
_entry.id   74e149a7fe17dc0badba48d8eb13e0cb
#
_cell.length_a   1.000
_cell.length_b   1.000
_cell.length_c   1.000
_cell.angle_alpha   90.00
_cell.angle_beta   90.00
_cell.angle_gamma   90.00
#
_symmetry.space_group_name_H-M   'P 1'
#
loop_
_entity.id
_entity.type
_entity.pdbx_description
1 polymer ?
#
loop_
_entity_poly.entity_id
_entity_poly.type
_entity_poly.pdbx_seq_one_letter_code
_entity_poly.pdbx_strand_id
1 'polypeptide(L)'
;DGILGGNPIAQGSVDSTIGTSLKIPPLGEAVVYYWIAAGKNYGEIDALNDILLSEKPQTILDRTSSYWRHWVNKEELNFGNLPTDVVGLFKRSLLTLMTQIDSGGAIIAANDSDIKQFAKDTYSYMWPRDGALLSYGLMKAGYTTTCRNFFFFCLPLTVFMIPFNVILTR
;
A
#
# COMPACT_ATOMS: atom_id res chain seq x y z
N ASP A 1 -0.60 34.58 3.82
CA ASP A 1 -1.29 35.29 2.73
C ASP A 1 -1.75 34.37 1.58
N GLY A 2 -1.29 33.14 1.54
CA GLY A 2 -1.69 32.14 0.54
C GLY A 2 -1.09 32.35 -0.86
N ILE A 3 -0.11 33.24 -1.00
CA ILE A 3 0.58 33.47 -2.28
C ILE A 3 1.77 32.52 -2.37
N LEU A 4 1.83 31.73 -3.44
CA LEU A 4 2.94 30.83 -3.72
C LEU A 4 4.08 31.60 -4.40
N GLY A 5 5.34 31.28 -4.02
CA GLY A 5 6.53 31.92 -4.56
C GLY A 5 6.79 31.66 -6.05
N GLY A 6 6.18 30.62 -6.62
CA GLY A 6 6.26 30.32 -8.05
C GLY A 6 7.67 29.92 -8.55
N ASN A 7 8.55 29.44 -7.67
CA ASN A 7 9.89 28.99 -8.04
C ASN A 7 9.81 27.67 -8.83
N PRO A 8 10.21 27.65 -10.12
CA PRO A 8 10.14 26.43 -10.93
C PRO A 8 11.28 25.45 -10.61
N ILE A 9 12.34 25.90 -9.94
CA ILE A 9 13.53 25.10 -9.65
C ILE A 9 13.93 25.34 -8.21
N ALA A 10 14.13 24.25 -7.47
CA ALA A 10 14.74 24.28 -6.14
C ALA A 10 15.78 23.16 -6.02
N GLN A 11 16.83 23.36 -5.21
CA GLN A 11 17.93 22.42 -5.00
C GLN A 11 18.07 22.08 -3.51
N GLY A 12 18.51 20.87 -3.24
CA GLY A 12 18.71 20.36 -1.89
C GLY A 12 17.43 19.70 -1.33
N SER A 13 17.21 19.78 -0.04
CA SER A 13 15.97 19.34 0.60
C SER A 13 14.88 20.35 0.32
N VAL A 14 13.88 19.99 -0.46
CA VAL A 14 12.86 20.90 -0.97
C VAL A 14 11.46 20.38 -0.74
N ASP A 15 10.54 21.30 -0.51
CA ASP A 15 9.11 21.04 -0.46
C ASP A 15 8.44 21.59 -1.72
N SER A 16 7.32 20.98 -2.10
CA SER A 16 6.48 21.47 -3.19
C SER A 16 5.10 21.81 -2.67
N THR A 17 4.59 22.97 -3.08
CA THR A 17 3.26 23.43 -2.71
C THR A 17 2.44 23.73 -3.95
N ILE A 18 1.24 23.15 -4.03
CA ILE A 18 0.26 23.44 -5.06
C ILE A 18 -0.92 24.15 -4.41
N GLY A 19 -1.36 25.24 -4.99
CA GLY A 19 -2.54 26.00 -4.53
C GLY A 19 -3.65 25.97 -5.58
N THR A 20 -4.88 25.87 -5.11
CA THR A 20 -6.07 26.09 -5.92
C THR A 20 -7.07 26.95 -5.17
N SER A 21 -7.89 27.70 -5.90
CA SER A 21 -8.91 28.57 -5.32
C SER A 21 -10.29 28.17 -5.85
N LEU A 22 -11.25 28.01 -4.95
CA LEU A 22 -12.61 27.63 -5.28
C LEU A 22 -13.61 28.68 -4.79
N LYS A 23 -14.60 28.94 -5.62
CA LYS A 23 -15.79 29.70 -5.23
C LYS A 23 -16.92 28.74 -4.96
N ILE A 24 -17.33 28.64 -3.69
CA ILE A 24 -18.43 27.75 -3.27
C ILE A 24 -19.66 28.62 -3.06
N PRO A 25 -20.78 28.38 -3.77
CA PRO A 25 -22.01 29.13 -3.57
C PRO A 25 -22.65 28.80 -2.22
N PRO A 26 -23.52 29.66 -1.68
CA PRO A 26 -24.24 29.36 -0.45
C PRO A 26 -24.98 28.02 -0.52
N LEU A 27 -24.81 27.17 0.51
CA LEU A 27 -25.36 25.81 0.59
C LEU A 27 -24.90 24.87 -0.53
N GLY A 28 -23.90 25.26 -1.33
CA GLY A 28 -23.31 24.44 -2.38
C GLY A 28 -22.07 23.70 -1.89
N GLU A 29 -21.59 22.80 -2.75
CA GLU A 29 -20.33 22.08 -2.57
C GLU A 29 -19.45 22.23 -3.81
N ALA A 30 -18.13 22.04 -3.63
CA ALA A 30 -17.19 21.95 -4.74
C ALA A 30 -16.18 20.85 -4.42
N VAL A 31 -15.80 20.07 -5.42
CA VAL A 31 -14.87 18.95 -5.30
C VAL A 31 -13.62 19.26 -6.10
N VAL A 32 -12.47 19.04 -5.49
CA VAL A 32 -11.16 19.08 -6.15
C VAL A 32 -10.55 17.71 -6.09
N TYR A 33 -10.08 17.24 -7.23
CA TYR A 33 -9.30 16.02 -7.30
C TYR A 33 -7.82 16.35 -7.37
N TYR A 34 -7.05 15.68 -6.55
CA TYR A 34 -5.60 15.74 -6.56
C TYR A 34 -5.05 14.33 -6.69
N TRP A 35 -4.03 14.14 -7.51
CA TRP A 35 -3.38 12.86 -7.70
C TRP A 35 -1.87 13.01 -7.83
N ILE A 36 -1.16 11.93 -7.52
CA ILE A 36 0.26 11.79 -7.72
C ILE A 36 0.47 10.56 -8.60
N ALA A 37 1.15 10.74 -9.73
CA ALA A 37 1.57 9.65 -10.59
C ALA A 37 3.06 9.35 -10.34
N ALA A 38 3.39 8.07 -10.19
CA ALA A 38 4.76 7.60 -10.08
C ALA A 38 5.05 6.56 -11.15
N GLY A 39 6.21 6.62 -11.78
CA GLY A 39 6.62 5.70 -12.84
C GLY A 39 8.13 5.70 -13.02
N LYS A 40 8.66 4.74 -13.78
CA LYS A 40 10.10 4.58 -14.03
C LYS A 40 10.67 5.67 -14.94
N ASN A 41 9.83 6.27 -15.75
CA ASN A 41 10.20 7.31 -16.68
C ASN A 41 9.01 8.23 -17.00
N TYR A 42 9.28 9.35 -17.66
CA TYR A 42 8.26 10.35 -17.98
C TYR A 42 7.12 9.79 -18.85
N GLY A 43 7.42 8.89 -19.79
CA GLY A 43 6.39 8.29 -20.66
C GLY A 43 5.37 7.44 -19.90
N GLU A 44 5.79 6.71 -18.87
CA GLU A 44 4.88 5.97 -17.99
C GLU A 44 3.99 6.93 -17.18
N ILE A 45 4.58 8.01 -16.66
CA ILE A 45 3.82 9.02 -15.88
C ILE A 45 2.79 9.70 -16.76
N ASP A 46 3.16 10.06 -17.98
CA ASP A 46 2.26 10.71 -18.94
C ASP A 46 1.10 9.80 -19.33
N ALA A 47 1.39 8.52 -19.63
CA ALA A 47 0.36 7.53 -19.91
C ALA A 47 -0.62 7.31 -18.72
N LEU A 48 -0.11 7.29 -17.48
CA LEU A 48 -0.95 7.19 -16.28
C LEU A 48 -1.84 8.43 -16.12
N ASN A 49 -1.29 9.61 -16.38
CA ASN A 49 -2.03 10.86 -16.34
C ASN A 49 -3.15 10.90 -17.40
N ASP A 50 -2.87 10.46 -18.62
CA ASP A 50 -3.85 10.38 -19.70
C ASP A 50 -5.01 9.43 -19.36
N ILE A 51 -4.71 8.26 -18.78
CA ILE A 51 -5.73 7.33 -18.30
C ILE A 51 -6.63 8.01 -17.28
N LEU A 52 -6.07 8.70 -16.31
CA LEU A 52 -6.80 9.36 -15.24
C LEU A 52 -7.68 10.48 -15.77
N LEU A 53 -7.17 11.27 -16.70
CA LEU A 53 -7.93 12.36 -17.34
C LEU A 53 -9.07 11.81 -18.22
N SER A 54 -8.85 10.71 -18.93
CA SER A 54 -9.85 10.11 -19.81
C SER A 54 -10.99 9.41 -19.05
N GLU A 55 -10.66 8.68 -17.98
CA GLU A 55 -11.63 7.90 -17.19
C GLU A 55 -12.38 8.71 -16.14
N LYS A 56 -11.96 9.92 -15.84
CA LYS A 56 -12.40 10.77 -14.74
C LYS A 56 -12.01 10.23 -13.33
N PRO A 57 -11.50 11.10 -12.45
CA PRO A 57 -11.01 10.68 -11.13
C PRO A 57 -12.04 9.95 -10.27
N GLN A 58 -13.32 10.39 -10.30
CA GLN A 58 -14.38 9.75 -9.52
C GLN A 58 -14.61 8.29 -9.95
N THR A 59 -14.61 8.01 -11.25
CA THR A 59 -14.76 6.65 -11.77
C THR A 59 -13.64 5.71 -11.28
N ILE A 60 -12.41 6.23 -11.25
CA ILE A 60 -11.25 5.47 -10.73
C ILE A 60 -11.40 5.20 -9.23
N LEU A 61 -11.84 6.19 -8.45
CA LEU A 61 -12.11 6.02 -7.02
C LEU A 61 -13.20 4.97 -6.76
N ASP A 62 -14.29 5.03 -7.51
CA ASP A 62 -15.42 4.10 -7.38
C ASP A 62 -14.99 2.67 -7.75
N ARG A 63 -14.23 2.50 -8.83
CA ARG A 63 -13.66 1.23 -9.26
C ARG A 63 -12.72 0.66 -8.19
N THR A 64 -11.82 1.47 -7.66
CA THR A 64 -10.88 1.06 -6.61
C THR A 64 -11.62 0.66 -5.33
N SER A 65 -12.61 1.45 -4.92
CA SER A 65 -13.46 1.14 -3.76
C SER A 65 -14.20 -0.19 -3.95
N SER A 66 -14.76 -0.41 -5.14
CA SER A 66 -15.46 -1.65 -5.48
C SER A 66 -14.51 -2.85 -5.47
N TYR A 67 -13.31 -2.71 -6.04
CA TYR A 67 -12.28 -3.74 -6.01
C TYR A 67 -11.96 -4.18 -4.57
N TRP A 68 -11.68 -3.25 -3.68
CA TRP A 68 -11.32 -3.56 -2.29
C TRP A 68 -12.49 -4.11 -1.47
N ARG A 69 -13.71 -3.66 -1.75
CA ARG A 69 -14.92 -4.24 -1.16
C ARG A 69 -15.11 -5.70 -1.58
N HIS A 70 -14.90 -6.02 -2.85
CA HIS A 70 -14.95 -7.41 -3.32
C HIS A 70 -13.81 -8.23 -2.75
N TRP A 71 -12.61 -7.69 -2.74
CA TRP A 71 -11.44 -8.38 -2.22
C TRP A 71 -11.62 -8.81 -0.75
N VAL A 72 -12.06 -7.90 0.12
CA VAL A 72 -12.21 -8.19 1.55
C VAL A 72 -13.41 -9.09 1.88
N ASN A 73 -14.32 -9.26 0.94
CA ASN A 73 -15.50 -10.11 1.09
C ASN A 73 -15.46 -11.37 0.22
N LYS A 74 -14.37 -11.63 -0.52
CA LYS A 74 -14.27 -12.76 -1.45
C LYS A 74 -14.35 -14.12 -0.75
N GLU A 75 -13.87 -14.20 0.48
CA GLU A 75 -13.99 -15.37 1.32
C GLU A 75 -15.27 -15.22 2.15
N GLU A 76 -16.22 -16.12 1.97
CA GLU A 76 -17.49 -16.13 2.69
C GLU A 76 -17.29 -16.62 4.12
N LEU A 77 -16.63 -15.83 4.94
CA LEU A 77 -16.36 -16.16 6.34
C LEU A 77 -17.63 -16.08 7.16
N ASN A 78 -17.92 -17.16 7.87
CA ASN A 78 -19.01 -17.17 8.85
C ASN A 78 -18.53 -16.57 10.16
N PHE A 79 -18.99 -15.37 10.47
CA PHE A 79 -18.66 -14.68 11.72
C PHE A 79 -19.58 -15.05 12.90
N GLY A 80 -20.57 -15.92 12.66
CA GLY A 80 -21.54 -16.31 13.70
C GLY A 80 -22.24 -15.11 14.32
N ASN A 81 -22.22 -15.04 15.64
CA ASN A 81 -22.87 -13.97 16.43
C ASN A 81 -21.91 -12.84 16.82
N LEU A 82 -20.78 -12.67 16.11
CA LEU A 82 -19.87 -11.56 16.41
C LEU A 82 -20.53 -10.20 16.14
N PRO A 83 -20.30 -9.20 17.00
CA PRO A 83 -20.77 -7.84 16.77
C PRO A 83 -20.25 -7.28 15.45
N THR A 84 -21.07 -6.44 14.80
CA THR A 84 -20.74 -5.87 13.47
C THR A 84 -19.48 -5.00 13.47
N ASP A 85 -19.20 -4.33 14.58
CA ASP A 85 -17.98 -3.53 14.77
C ASP A 85 -16.72 -4.41 14.81
N VAL A 86 -16.80 -5.59 15.44
CA VAL A 86 -15.71 -6.58 15.45
C VAL A 86 -15.46 -7.13 14.06
N VAL A 87 -16.53 -7.46 13.32
CA VAL A 87 -16.42 -7.87 11.90
C VAL A 87 -15.82 -6.76 11.04
N GLY A 88 -16.24 -5.53 11.26
CA GLY A 88 -15.70 -4.35 10.60
C GLY A 88 -14.21 -4.15 10.88
N LEU A 89 -13.78 -4.32 12.13
CA LEU A 89 -12.38 -4.24 12.54
C LEU A 89 -11.55 -5.33 11.87
N PHE A 90 -12.04 -6.58 11.85
CA PHE A 90 -11.37 -7.69 11.17
C PHE A 90 -11.14 -7.39 9.69
N LYS A 91 -12.18 -6.95 8.96
CA LYS A 91 -12.07 -6.59 7.54
C LYS A 91 -11.10 -5.44 7.30
N ARG A 92 -11.12 -4.42 8.15
CA ARG A 92 -10.16 -3.31 8.09
C ARG A 92 -8.74 -3.78 8.33
N SER A 93 -8.51 -4.68 9.27
CA SER A 93 -7.20 -5.27 9.52
C SER A 93 -6.65 -6.00 8.30
N LEU A 94 -7.47 -6.78 7.59
CA LEU A 94 -7.08 -7.43 6.34
C LEU A 94 -6.64 -6.40 5.27
N LEU A 95 -7.40 -5.31 5.10
CA LEU A 95 -7.04 -4.24 4.17
C LEU A 95 -5.73 -3.56 4.58
N THR A 96 -5.54 -3.32 5.87
CA THR A 96 -4.28 -2.76 6.39
C THR A 96 -3.10 -3.69 6.14
N LEU A 97 -3.26 -5.01 6.34
CA LEU A 97 -2.21 -5.98 6.03
C LEU A 97 -1.81 -5.93 4.55
N MET A 98 -2.79 -5.76 3.65
CA MET A 98 -2.50 -5.67 2.21
C MET A 98 -1.67 -4.44 1.83
N THR A 99 -1.70 -3.37 2.61
CA THR A 99 -0.82 -2.21 2.37
C THR A 99 0.64 -2.49 2.69
N GLN A 100 0.94 -3.57 3.40
CA GLN A 100 2.30 -4.00 3.76
C GLN A 100 2.87 -5.05 2.81
N ILE A 101 2.13 -5.43 1.77
CA ILE A 101 2.49 -6.52 0.86
C ILE A 101 2.70 -5.95 -0.53
N ASP A 102 3.88 -6.20 -1.09
CA ASP A 102 4.17 -5.78 -2.45
C ASP A 102 3.67 -6.81 -3.50
N SER A 103 3.75 -6.43 -4.77
CA SER A 103 3.34 -7.30 -5.89
C SER A 103 4.22 -8.53 -6.06
N GLY A 104 5.43 -8.54 -5.53
CA GLY A 104 6.35 -9.67 -5.54
C GLY A 104 6.12 -10.67 -4.41
N GLY A 105 5.27 -10.33 -3.44
CA GLY A 105 4.96 -11.16 -2.28
C GLY A 105 5.76 -10.83 -1.02
N ALA A 106 6.66 -9.82 -1.05
CA ALA A 106 7.32 -9.37 0.16
C ALA A 106 6.32 -8.76 1.14
N ILE A 107 6.45 -9.09 2.42
CA ILE A 107 5.65 -8.49 3.49
C ILE A 107 6.61 -7.68 4.36
N ILE A 108 6.48 -6.36 4.33
CA ILE A 108 7.29 -5.45 5.13
C ILE A 108 6.75 -5.35 6.56
N ALA A 109 7.64 -5.07 7.52
CA ALA A 109 7.26 -4.99 8.93
C ALA A 109 6.41 -3.74 9.23
N ALA A 110 6.70 -2.63 8.54
CA ALA A 110 5.90 -1.40 8.62
C ALA A 110 6.08 -0.56 7.37
N ASN A 111 5.04 0.20 7.01
CA ASN A 111 5.12 1.33 6.09
C ASN A 111 5.65 2.54 6.88
N ASP A 112 6.94 2.55 7.12
CA ASP A 112 7.56 3.61 7.88
C ASP A 112 7.74 4.84 6.99
N SER A 113 6.87 5.83 7.17
CA SER A 113 6.96 7.12 6.51
C SER A 113 7.83 8.11 7.28
N ASP A 114 8.25 7.75 8.50
CA ASP A 114 9.07 8.61 9.33
C ASP A 114 10.54 8.53 8.89
N ILE A 115 10.77 8.99 7.66
CA ILE A 115 12.11 9.22 7.12
C ILE A 115 12.72 10.38 7.91
N LYS A 116 13.13 10.09 9.12
CA LYS A 116 14.08 10.95 9.81
C LYS A 116 15.33 10.92 8.95
N GLN A 117 15.72 12.06 8.40
CA GLN A 117 16.87 12.22 7.50
C GLN A 117 18.17 11.57 8.00
N PHE A 118 18.20 11.09 9.23
CA PHE A 118 19.35 10.53 9.93
C PHE A 118 19.12 9.11 10.48
N ALA A 119 17.91 8.54 10.38
CA ALA A 119 17.66 7.15 10.79
C ALA A 119 18.21 6.20 9.72
N LYS A 120 19.27 5.49 10.05
CA LYS A 120 19.89 4.51 9.16
C LYS A 120 19.09 3.23 9.04
N ASP A 121 18.21 2.95 9.99
CA ASP A 121 17.37 1.75 10.04
C ASP A 121 15.90 2.17 10.05
N THR A 122 15.15 1.61 9.09
CA THR A 122 13.69 1.74 8.99
C THR A 122 13.05 0.38 9.12
N TYR A 123 11.79 0.31 9.54
CA TYR A 123 11.03 -0.94 9.56
C TYR A 123 10.44 -1.31 8.19
N SER A 124 10.76 -0.56 7.14
CA SER A 124 10.33 -0.84 5.75
C SER A 124 11.02 -2.06 5.12
N TYR A 125 11.67 -2.87 5.92
CA TYR A 125 12.30 -4.12 5.49
C TYR A 125 11.37 -5.31 5.68
N MET A 126 11.56 -6.33 4.83
CA MET A 126 10.95 -7.63 5.03
C MET A 126 11.72 -8.41 6.10
N TRP A 127 11.00 -8.76 7.16
CA TRP A 127 11.50 -9.62 8.23
C TRP A 127 10.82 -10.99 8.11
N PRO A 128 11.55 -12.08 7.85
CA PRO A 128 10.95 -13.39 7.60
C PRO A 128 10.02 -13.87 8.70
N ARG A 129 10.36 -13.62 9.97
CA ARG A 129 9.54 -13.98 11.12
C ARG A 129 8.19 -13.23 11.10
N ASP A 130 8.24 -11.93 10.90
CA ASP A 130 7.05 -11.07 10.93
C ASP A 130 6.16 -11.37 9.71
N GLY A 131 6.78 -11.52 8.54
CA GLY A 131 6.07 -11.95 7.34
C GLY A 131 5.42 -13.32 7.47
N ALA A 132 6.07 -14.28 8.13
CA ALA A 132 5.49 -15.60 8.37
C ALA A 132 4.27 -15.56 9.30
N LEU A 133 4.32 -14.73 10.36
CA LEU A 133 3.17 -14.54 11.27
C LEU A 133 2.00 -13.87 10.56
N LEU A 134 2.26 -12.84 9.74
CA LEU A 134 1.24 -12.18 8.93
C LEU A 134 0.64 -13.13 7.89
N SER A 135 1.49 -13.92 7.22
CA SER A 135 1.05 -14.95 6.29
C SER A 135 0.16 -15.98 6.96
N TYR A 136 0.49 -16.40 8.18
CA TYR A 136 -0.34 -17.33 8.95
C TYR A 136 -1.74 -16.74 9.22
N GLY A 137 -1.81 -15.46 9.62
CA GLY A 137 -3.08 -14.75 9.81
C GLY A 137 -3.90 -14.69 8.53
N LEU A 138 -3.28 -14.31 7.41
CA LEU A 138 -3.92 -14.27 6.10
C LEU A 138 -4.40 -15.66 5.63
N MET A 139 -3.61 -16.70 5.88
CA MET A 139 -3.99 -18.09 5.56
C MET A 139 -5.23 -18.51 6.36
N LYS A 140 -5.31 -18.19 7.65
CA LYS A 140 -6.48 -18.46 8.49
C LYS A 140 -7.73 -17.71 8.03
N ALA A 141 -7.54 -16.54 7.41
CA ALA A 141 -8.61 -15.76 6.81
C ALA A 141 -8.95 -16.19 5.36
N GLY A 142 -8.37 -17.28 4.84
CA GLY A 142 -8.64 -17.82 3.49
C GLY A 142 -7.75 -17.23 2.38
N TYR A 143 -6.89 -16.25 2.65
CA TYR A 143 -6.06 -15.58 1.64
C TYR A 143 -4.80 -16.38 1.28
N THR A 144 -4.96 -17.63 0.87
CA THR A 144 -3.89 -18.60 0.63
C THR A 144 -2.95 -18.21 -0.51
N THR A 145 -3.45 -17.54 -1.54
CA THR A 145 -2.62 -17.06 -2.67
C THR A 145 -1.58 -16.06 -2.23
N THR A 146 -1.96 -15.10 -1.38
CA THR A 146 -1.05 -14.10 -0.82
C THR A 146 0.04 -14.76 0.01
N CYS A 147 -0.34 -15.73 0.85
CA CYS A 147 0.61 -16.51 1.65
C CYS A 147 1.60 -17.27 0.77
N ARG A 148 1.10 -17.95 -0.27
CA ARG A 148 1.95 -18.66 -1.22
C ARG A 148 2.98 -17.74 -1.87
N ASN A 149 2.57 -16.55 -2.29
CA ASN A 149 3.46 -15.58 -2.91
C ASN A 149 4.56 -15.15 -1.95
N PHE A 150 4.24 -14.93 -0.67
CA PHE A 150 5.26 -14.64 0.35
C PHE A 150 6.30 -15.76 0.46
N PHE A 151 5.89 -17.02 0.53
CA PHE A 151 6.82 -18.12 0.61
C PHE A 151 7.67 -18.27 -0.66
N PHE A 152 7.10 -18.05 -1.84
CA PHE A 152 7.87 -18.02 -3.08
C PHE A 152 8.88 -16.86 -3.11
N PHE A 153 8.53 -15.71 -2.55
CA PHE A 153 9.48 -14.61 -2.38
C PHE A 153 10.64 -15.00 -1.45
N CYS A 154 10.37 -15.72 -0.37
CA CYS A 154 11.38 -16.14 0.60
C CYS A 154 12.32 -17.25 0.10
N LEU A 155 11.86 -18.14 -0.81
CA LEU A 155 12.64 -19.28 -1.28
C LEU A 155 14.03 -18.92 -1.82
N PRO A 156 14.20 -17.94 -2.72
CA PRO A 156 15.52 -17.56 -3.21
C PRO A 156 16.42 -17.00 -2.10
N LEU A 157 15.83 -16.31 -1.13
CA LEU A 157 16.58 -15.69 -0.03
C LEU A 157 17.17 -16.74 0.90
N THR A 158 16.47 -17.85 1.14
CA THR A 158 16.96 -18.95 1.98
C THR A 158 18.13 -19.71 1.34
N VAL A 159 18.13 -19.84 0.01
CA VAL A 159 19.21 -20.50 -0.73
C VAL A 159 20.53 -19.69 -0.67
N PHE A 160 20.43 -18.35 -0.63
CA PHE A 160 21.61 -17.49 -0.50
C PHE A 160 22.11 -17.29 0.94
N MET A 161 21.26 -17.56 1.94
CA MET A 161 21.58 -17.30 3.35
C MET A 161 22.01 -18.51 4.16
N ILE A 162 21.94 -19.72 3.61
CA ILE A 162 22.45 -20.92 4.28
C ILE A 162 23.79 -21.27 3.65
N PRO A 163 24.93 -20.91 4.23
CA PRO A 163 26.16 -21.65 3.99
C PRO A 163 25.85 -23.06 4.49
N PHE A 164 25.93 -24.04 3.60
CA PHE A 164 25.80 -25.46 3.91
C PHE A 164 26.86 -25.89 4.95
N ASN A 165 26.52 -25.76 6.21
CA ASN A 165 27.20 -26.40 7.32
C ASN A 165 26.14 -27.05 8.21
N VAL A 166 25.37 -27.98 7.64
CA VAL A 166 24.70 -28.99 8.45
C VAL A 166 25.73 -30.09 8.67
N ILE A 167 26.50 -29.96 9.73
CA ILE A 167 27.22 -31.10 10.29
C ILE A 167 26.17 -32.00 10.92
N LEU A 168 25.78 -33.04 10.18
CA LEU A 168 25.07 -34.18 10.75
C LEU A 168 26.03 -34.93 11.66
N THR A 169 26.04 -34.58 12.93
CA THR A 169 26.61 -35.48 13.96
C THR A 169 25.54 -36.54 14.25
N ARG A 170 25.91 -37.79 13.99
CA ARG A 170 25.19 -39.01 14.40
C ARG A 170 25.19 -39.13 15.91
#